data_4316d5ed4835bfcb9a17a2e7b62e862b
#
_entry.id   4316d5ed4835bfcb9a17a2e7b62e862b
#
_cell.length_a   1.000
_cell.length_b   1.000
_cell.length_c   1.000
_cell.angle_alpha   90.00
_cell.angle_beta   90.00
_cell.angle_gamma   90.00
#
_symmetry.space_group_name_H-M   'P 1'
#
loop_
_entity.id
_entity.type
_entity.pdbx_description
1 polymer ?
#
loop_
_entity_poly.entity_id
_entity_poly.type
_entity_poly.pdbx_seq_one_letter_code
_entity_poly.pdbx_strand_id
1 'polypeptide(L)'
;MAEHKHDHGGHEHDHEHSHDHEQGGHSHSHEAHGHEHQAHEHGHSHDHEHAHDHGHEHSHEHPHDHGHGHSHEHGHAHDHQTRFHDPAHAKDFDSRGLSDIRADLADKLIEALTLKGGEVILDLATGTGRIARPLSKKMQGGQIVGVDQALAMLDVGHHHEDKIEHYRQSAGDADKLPFKSNTFDRAFVSFSLHHFSNGSGVVSEVLRVLKPAGRFVVVDPIVEEAKDATDIALEAKINQVFRRTHGDDFKFHTSSSIQRLLTKAGYRVPRVNVLSYAFNQEGMTGIPTGAHWLEAALELEKEAPELAERMKKNYFSWHSHGDHSHVKGSFSYAVITGVKPA
;
A
#
# COMPACT_ATOMS: atom_id res chain seq x y z
N MET A 1 55.79 -39.72 -1.15
CA MET A 1 56.56 -39.64 0.11
C MET A 1 55.83 -38.70 1.00
N ALA A 2 55.29 -39.27 1.89
CA ALA A 2 54.96 -39.43 3.29
C ALA A 2 53.72 -38.56 3.61
N GLU A 3 52.68 -39.13 3.81
CA GLU A 3 51.81 -39.61 4.91
C GLU A 3 52.23 -39.12 6.30
N HIS A 4 51.28 -38.47 7.00
CA HIS A 4 51.03 -38.72 8.43
C HIS A 4 49.57 -38.40 8.81
N LYS A 5 48.89 -39.48 9.24
CA LYS A 5 47.65 -39.51 10.03
C LYS A 5 47.98 -39.33 11.50
N HIS A 6 47.09 -38.73 12.27
CA HIS A 6 46.69 -39.03 13.66
C HIS A 6 45.36 -38.27 13.90
N ASP A 7 44.39 -38.83 14.29
CA ASP A 7 43.49 -39.71 15.06
C ASP A 7 43.48 -39.44 16.57
N HIS A 8 42.24 -39.57 17.12
CA HIS A 8 41.74 -39.57 18.52
C HIS A 8 41.49 -38.20 19.15
N GLY A 9 40.40 -37.99 19.89
CA GLY A 9 39.38 -38.84 20.48
C GLY A 9 38.31 -37.99 21.17
N GLY A 10 37.15 -38.56 21.35
CA GLY A 10 35.97 -37.98 21.95
C GLY A 10 36.01 -37.86 23.46
N HIS A 11 35.14 -37.06 23.99
CA HIS A 11 34.60 -37.24 25.36
C HIS A 11 33.14 -36.75 25.37
N GLU A 12 32.25 -37.71 25.62
CA GLU A 12 30.90 -37.52 26.14
C GLU A 12 30.99 -37.17 27.61
N HIS A 13 30.16 -36.27 28.09
CA HIS A 13 29.72 -36.25 29.49
C HIS A 13 28.25 -35.82 29.56
N ASP A 14 27.42 -36.82 29.88
CA ASP A 14 26.11 -36.70 30.49
C ASP A 14 26.24 -36.16 31.91
N HIS A 15 25.36 -35.27 32.30
CA HIS A 15 24.92 -35.18 33.70
C HIS A 15 23.46 -34.70 33.75
N GLU A 16 22.59 -35.65 34.06
CA GLU A 16 21.31 -35.45 34.73
C GLU A 16 21.54 -34.98 36.17
N HIS A 17 20.73 -34.03 36.62
CA HIS A 17 20.23 -34.01 38.01
C HIS A 17 18.90 -33.33 38.13
N SER A 18 17.99 -34.06 38.78
CA SER A 18 16.62 -33.80 39.16
C SER A 18 16.50 -33.12 40.53
N HIS A 19 15.26 -32.63 40.80
CA HIS A 19 14.60 -32.33 42.11
C HIS A 19 15.01 -31.02 42.79
N ASP A 20 14.12 -30.24 43.44
CA ASP A 20 12.90 -30.55 44.18
C ASP A 20 11.99 -29.30 44.34
N HIS A 21 10.77 -29.59 44.76
CA HIS A 21 9.69 -28.71 45.14
C HIS A 21 9.99 -27.80 46.35
N GLU A 22 9.44 -26.56 46.38
CA GLU A 22 8.80 -26.07 47.60
C GLU A 22 7.64 -25.13 47.31
N GLN A 23 6.51 -25.43 47.95
CA GLN A 23 5.26 -24.68 48.00
C GLN A 23 5.39 -23.59 49.05
N GLY A 24 4.94 -22.37 48.75
CA GLY A 24 4.74 -21.31 49.70
C GLY A 24 3.48 -20.54 49.36
N GLY A 25 2.36 -20.95 49.92
CA GLY A 25 1.10 -20.23 49.84
C GLY A 25 1.06 -19.03 50.80
N HIS A 26 0.65 -17.89 50.32
CA HIS A 26 0.16 -16.78 51.15
C HIS A 26 -1.19 -16.32 50.67
N SER A 27 -2.21 -16.57 51.48
CA SER A 27 -3.56 -16.02 51.45
C SER A 27 -3.55 -14.57 51.88
N HIS A 28 -4.11 -13.66 51.12
CA HIS A 28 -4.57 -12.36 51.59
C HIS A 28 -6.04 -12.16 51.26
N SER A 29 -6.77 -11.90 52.34
CA SER A 29 -8.18 -11.61 52.47
C SER A 29 -8.57 -10.32 51.73
N HIS A 30 -9.68 -10.40 50.96
CA HIS A 30 -10.35 -9.24 50.38
C HIS A 30 -11.36 -8.66 51.39
N GLU A 31 -11.17 -7.40 51.76
CA GLU A 31 -12.22 -6.58 52.32
C GLU A 31 -13.01 -5.90 51.21
N ALA A 32 -14.30 -6.14 51.22
CA ALA A 32 -15.27 -5.51 50.35
C ALA A 32 -15.73 -4.18 50.92
N HIS A 33 -15.49 -3.08 50.20
CA HIS A 33 -16.20 -1.82 50.49
C HIS A 33 -17.30 -1.64 49.45
N GLY A 34 -18.53 -1.78 49.89
CA GLY A 34 -19.73 -1.42 49.13
C GLY A 34 -19.90 0.10 49.09
N HIS A 35 -20.18 0.62 47.94
CA HIS A 35 -20.77 1.94 47.75
C HIS A 35 -22.12 1.80 47.06
N GLU A 36 -23.15 2.14 47.82
CA GLU A 36 -24.52 2.30 47.36
C GLU A 36 -24.56 3.55 46.44
N HIS A 37 -25.09 3.41 45.23
CA HIS A 37 -25.55 4.54 44.42
C HIS A 37 -27.07 4.48 44.28
N GLN A 38 -27.71 5.52 44.82
CA GLN A 38 -29.13 5.79 44.72
C GLN A 38 -29.54 6.06 43.26
N ALA A 39 -30.60 5.40 42.87
CA ALA A 39 -31.30 5.67 41.65
C ALA A 39 -32.16 6.95 41.78
N HIS A 40 -32.01 7.89 40.88
CA HIS A 40 -32.99 8.95 40.68
C HIS A 40 -33.80 8.66 39.42
N GLU A 41 -35.04 8.30 39.65
CA GLU A 41 -36.09 8.28 38.60
C GLU A 41 -36.55 9.73 38.32
N HIS A 42 -36.50 10.14 37.07
CA HIS A 42 -37.28 11.25 36.55
C HIS A 42 -38.13 10.76 35.36
N GLY A 43 -39.38 10.50 35.68
CA GLY A 43 -40.42 10.29 34.68
C GLY A 43 -40.89 11.64 34.14
N HIS A 44 -40.98 11.76 32.84
CA HIS A 44 -41.81 12.73 32.12
C HIS A 44 -42.63 12.01 31.05
N SER A 45 -43.88 11.84 31.32
CA SER A 45 -44.93 11.46 30.40
C SER A 45 -45.40 12.74 29.64
N HIS A 46 -45.44 12.64 28.33
CA HIS A 46 -46.27 13.53 27.49
C HIS A 46 -47.05 12.67 26.50
N ASP A 47 -48.33 12.50 26.87
CA ASP A 47 -49.41 12.05 25.98
C ASP A 47 -49.75 13.19 25.03
N HIS A 48 -49.76 12.93 23.74
CA HIS A 48 -50.53 13.68 22.76
C HIS A 48 -51.18 12.72 21.76
N GLU A 49 -52.45 12.43 22.06
CA GLU A 49 -53.37 11.87 21.08
C GLU A 49 -53.72 12.96 20.04
N HIS A 50 -53.58 12.64 18.77
CA HIS A 50 -54.37 13.26 17.68
C HIS A 50 -54.76 12.17 16.70
N ALA A 51 -56.06 11.81 16.83
CA ALA A 51 -56.77 11.06 15.82
C ALA A 51 -57.18 12.00 14.67
N HIS A 52 -56.85 11.63 13.45
CA HIS A 52 -57.57 12.08 12.25
C HIS A 52 -57.85 10.90 11.36
N ASP A 53 -59.10 10.52 11.38
CA ASP A 53 -59.78 9.62 10.47
C ASP A 53 -60.07 10.37 9.15
N HIS A 54 -59.61 9.84 8.01
CA HIS A 54 -60.16 10.08 6.69
C HIS A 54 -60.04 8.83 5.84
N GLY A 55 -61.08 8.04 5.83
CA GLY A 55 -61.26 6.98 4.85
C GLY A 55 -61.54 7.56 3.47
N HIS A 56 -60.87 7.04 2.45
CA HIS A 56 -61.35 7.03 1.08
C HIS A 56 -60.94 5.69 0.43
N GLU A 57 -61.92 4.83 0.28
CA GLU A 57 -61.91 3.69 -0.62
C GLU A 57 -61.92 4.16 -2.06
N HIS A 58 -60.96 3.80 -2.87
CA HIS A 58 -61.11 3.66 -4.31
C HIS A 58 -60.43 2.39 -4.81
N SER A 59 -61.25 1.42 -5.08
CA SER A 59 -60.94 0.22 -5.86
C SER A 59 -60.82 0.60 -7.34
N HIS A 60 -59.68 0.36 -7.95
CA HIS A 60 -59.58 0.17 -9.40
C HIS A 60 -58.63 -1.01 -9.69
N GLU A 61 -59.24 -2.11 -10.02
CA GLU A 61 -58.61 -3.25 -10.71
C GLU A 61 -58.34 -2.82 -12.16
N HIS A 62 -57.06 -2.89 -12.57
CA HIS A 62 -56.71 -3.05 -13.97
C HIS A 62 -55.50 -3.97 -14.08
N PRO A 63 -55.66 -5.11 -14.82
CA PRO A 63 -54.54 -5.98 -15.14
C PRO A 63 -53.83 -5.39 -16.38
N HIS A 64 -52.59 -4.96 -16.25
CA HIS A 64 -51.71 -4.76 -17.41
C HIS A 64 -50.45 -5.58 -17.22
N ASP A 65 -50.46 -6.70 -17.86
CA ASP A 65 -49.30 -7.48 -18.24
C ASP A 65 -48.52 -6.69 -19.32
N HIS A 66 -47.34 -6.19 -19.02
CA HIS A 66 -46.31 -5.81 -19.98
C HIS A 66 -44.93 -6.19 -19.41
N GLY A 67 -44.53 -7.41 -19.70
CA GLY A 67 -43.15 -7.83 -19.59
C GLY A 67 -42.29 -7.04 -20.57
N HIS A 68 -41.53 -6.10 -20.08
CA HIS A 68 -40.34 -5.57 -20.73
C HIS A 68 -39.22 -5.56 -19.68
N GLY A 69 -38.49 -6.67 -19.64
CA GLY A 69 -37.22 -6.75 -18.97
C GLY A 69 -36.21 -5.83 -19.68
N HIS A 70 -36.12 -4.59 -19.28
CA HIS A 70 -34.95 -3.77 -19.53
C HIS A 70 -34.06 -3.86 -18.30
N SER A 71 -33.14 -4.83 -18.32
CA SER A 71 -31.96 -4.77 -17.49
C SER A 71 -31.12 -3.59 -17.97
N HIS A 72 -31.38 -2.42 -17.40
CA HIS A 72 -30.41 -1.34 -17.43
C HIS A 72 -29.26 -1.76 -16.51
N GLU A 73 -28.27 -2.46 -17.04
CA GLU A 73 -26.94 -2.40 -16.52
C GLU A 73 -26.48 -0.95 -16.62
N HIS A 74 -26.83 -0.15 -15.65
CA HIS A 74 -26.08 1.04 -15.35
C HIS A 74 -24.72 0.56 -14.89
N GLY A 75 -23.80 0.39 -15.83
CA GLY A 75 -22.38 0.34 -15.53
C GLY A 75 -22.03 1.66 -14.86
N HIS A 76 -22.16 1.68 -13.54
CA HIS A 76 -21.52 2.69 -12.74
C HIS A 76 -20.04 2.54 -13.01
N ALA A 77 -19.47 3.48 -13.75
CA ALA A 77 -18.04 3.72 -13.74
C ALA A 77 -17.72 4.01 -12.26
N HIS A 78 -17.40 2.97 -11.51
CA HIS A 78 -16.90 3.10 -10.16
C HIS A 78 -15.61 3.87 -10.28
N ASP A 79 -15.61 5.09 -9.78
CA ASP A 79 -14.39 5.85 -9.56
C ASP A 79 -13.43 4.94 -8.79
N HIS A 80 -12.36 4.50 -9.47
CA HIS A 80 -11.48 3.47 -8.93
C HIS A 80 -10.65 3.96 -7.74
N GLN A 81 -10.63 5.26 -7.48
CA GLN A 81 -10.15 5.79 -6.21
C GLN A 81 -11.05 5.33 -5.05
N THR A 82 -12.35 5.08 -5.29
CA THR A 82 -13.29 4.62 -4.24
C THR A 82 -12.94 3.25 -3.68
N ARG A 83 -12.25 2.38 -4.42
CA ARG A 83 -11.88 1.03 -3.92
C ARG A 83 -11.01 1.07 -2.66
N PHE A 84 -10.10 2.06 -2.55
CA PHE A 84 -9.27 2.21 -1.35
C PHE A 84 -10.08 2.69 -0.15
N HIS A 85 -11.29 3.22 -0.36
CA HIS A 85 -12.24 3.57 0.68
C HIS A 85 -13.15 2.41 1.08
N ASP A 86 -13.07 1.26 0.39
CA ASP A 86 -13.79 0.04 0.74
C ASP A 86 -13.03 -0.75 1.83
N PRO A 87 -13.66 -1.00 3.00
CA PRO A 87 -13.05 -1.76 4.09
C PRO A 87 -12.68 -3.21 3.72
N ALA A 88 -13.45 -3.86 2.84
CA ALA A 88 -13.15 -5.22 2.40
C ALA A 88 -11.88 -5.24 1.52
N HIS A 89 -11.76 -4.26 0.62
CA HIS A 89 -10.56 -4.09 -0.20
C HIS A 89 -9.34 -3.76 0.66
N ALA A 90 -9.46 -2.89 1.65
CA ALA A 90 -8.35 -2.52 2.55
C ALA A 90 -7.83 -3.73 3.33
N LYS A 91 -8.73 -4.60 3.84
CA LYS A 91 -8.37 -5.85 4.53
C LYS A 91 -7.69 -6.84 3.58
N ASP A 92 -8.24 -7.06 2.39
CA ASP A 92 -7.64 -7.92 1.37
C ASP A 92 -6.24 -7.39 0.96
N PHE A 93 -6.10 -6.10 0.75
CA PHE A 93 -4.82 -5.46 0.46
C PHE A 93 -3.78 -5.72 1.56
N ASP A 94 -4.14 -5.58 2.83
CA ASP A 94 -3.24 -5.81 3.96
C ASP A 94 -2.85 -7.30 4.09
N SER A 95 -3.81 -8.21 3.89
CA SER A 95 -3.63 -9.66 4.01
C SER A 95 -2.66 -10.27 2.99
N ARG A 96 -2.48 -9.65 1.84
CA ARG A 96 -1.58 -10.13 0.77
C ARG A 96 -0.12 -10.19 1.16
N GLY A 97 0.24 -9.67 2.34
CA GLY A 97 1.61 -9.63 2.82
C GLY A 97 2.53 -8.76 1.95
N LEU A 98 3.78 -8.67 2.32
CA LEU A 98 4.81 -8.09 1.47
C LEU A 98 5.36 -9.21 0.57
N SER A 99 5.31 -9.01 -0.75
CA SER A 99 6.03 -9.88 -1.68
C SER A 99 7.54 -9.73 -1.45
N ASP A 100 8.34 -10.72 -1.91
CA ASP A 100 9.79 -10.72 -1.75
C ASP A 100 10.47 -9.43 -2.21
N ILE A 101 9.91 -8.77 -3.24
CA ILE A 101 10.39 -7.46 -3.75
C ILE A 101 10.36 -6.36 -2.69
N ARG A 102 9.43 -6.45 -1.75
CA ARG A 102 9.25 -5.47 -0.69
C ARG A 102 9.91 -5.89 0.62
N ALA A 103 10.37 -7.13 0.72
CA ALA A 103 10.96 -7.66 1.94
C ALA A 103 12.19 -6.84 2.40
N ASP A 104 13.02 -6.39 1.45
CA ASP A 104 14.21 -5.58 1.69
C ASP A 104 13.98 -4.07 1.55
N LEU A 105 12.75 -3.63 1.22
CA LEU A 105 12.45 -2.22 0.97
C LEU A 105 12.72 -1.34 2.19
N ALA A 106 12.47 -1.83 3.40
CA ALA A 106 12.77 -1.08 4.61
C ALA A 106 14.28 -0.77 4.72
N ASP A 107 15.16 -1.70 4.36
CA ASP A 107 16.61 -1.49 4.35
C ASP A 107 17.02 -0.47 3.27
N LYS A 108 16.44 -0.60 2.07
CA LYS A 108 16.67 0.35 0.98
C LYS A 108 16.18 1.76 1.33
N LEU A 109 15.06 1.89 2.04
CA LEU A 109 14.57 3.18 2.53
C LEU A 109 15.48 3.77 3.59
N ILE A 110 15.96 2.98 4.56
CA ILE A 110 16.93 3.43 5.57
C ILE A 110 18.18 3.99 4.90
N GLU A 111 18.72 3.28 3.92
CA GLU A 111 19.89 3.72 3.15
C GLU A 111 19.61 5.00 2.36
N ALA A 112 18.49 5.05 1.60
CA ALA A 112 18.15 6.18 0.75
C ALA A 112 17.81 7.44 1.55
N LEU A 113 17.07 7.29 2.65
CA LEU A 113 16.74 8.36 3.60
C LEU A 113 17.95 8.78 4.43
N THR A 114 19.02 7.96 4.52
CA THR A 114 20.20 8.18 5.37
C THR A 114 19.82 8.44 6.83
N LEU A 115 19.03 7.52 7.39
CA LEU A 115 18.58 7.60 8.77
C LEU A 115 19.76 7.46 9.74
N LYS A 116 19.76 8.29 10.78
CA LYS A 116 20.79 8.33 11.84
C LYS A 116 20.20 8.04 13.21
N GLY A 117 18.88 8.02 13.30
CA GLY A 117 18.10 7.89 14.52
C GLY A 117 17.50 9.21 14.97
N GLY A 118 16.28 9.14 15.51
CA GLY A 118 15.56 10.30 16.03
C GLY A 118 14.84 11.17 15.01
N GLU A 119 14.84 10.80 13.70
CA GLU A 119 14.16 11.57 12.67
C GLU A 119 12.64 11.50 12.76
N VAL A 120 11.96 12.58 12.38
CA VAL A 120 10.52 12.62 12.11
C VAL A 120 10.32 12.40 10.61
N ILE A 121 9.68 11.31 10.26
CA ILE A 121 9.54 10.84 8.88
C ILE A 121 8.08 10.91 8.44
N LEU A 122 7.82 11.45 7.25
CA LEU A 122 6.52 11.38 6.58
C LEU A 122 6.48 10.14 5.67
N ASP A 123 5.49 9.27 5.88
CA ASP A 123 5.09 8.20 4.97
C ASP A 123 3.84 8.64 4.22
N LEU A 124 4.03 9.07 2.97
CA LEU A 124 2.95 9.61 2.13
C LEU A 124 2.21 8.51 1.40
N ALA A 125 0.87 8.55 1.42
CA ALA A 125 0.00 7.47 0.98
C ALA A 125 0.36 6.14 1.70
N THR A 126 0.35 6.19 3.02
CA THR A 126 0.81 5.11 3.90
C THR A 126 -0.05 3.84 3.78
N GLY A 127 -1.30 3.97 3.29
CA GLY A 127 -2.27 2.87 3.23
C GLY A 127 -2.49 2.26 4.61
N THR A 128 -2.36 0.94 4.70
CA THR A 128 -2.46 0.20 5.97
C THR A 128 -1.16 0.21 6.79
N GLY A 129 -0.14 0.97 6.38
CA GLY A 129 1.16 1.04 7.07
C GLY A 129 2.11 -0.13 6.76
N ARG A 130 1.89 -0.88 5.68
CA ARG A 130 2.67 -2.08 5.32
C ARG A 130 4.18 -1.83 5.18
N ILE A 131 4.60 -0.61 4.82
CA ILE A 131 6.00 -0.22 4.73
C ILE A 131 6.47 0.45 6.02
N ALA A 132 5.63 1.27 6.65
CA ALA A 132 5.96 1.91 7.91
C ALA A 132 6.26 0.90 9.03
N ARG A 133 5.49 -0.21 9.12
CA ARG A 133 5.69 -1.25 10.13
C ARG A 133 7.11 -1.86 10.11
N PRO A 134 7.60 -2.47 9.03
CA PRO A 134 8.95 -3.01 9.00
C PRO A 134 10.03 -1.92 9.10
N LEU A 135 9.79 -0.73 8.58
CA LEU A 135 10.71 0.38 8.70
C LEU A 135 10.88 0.83 10.16
N SER A 136 9.79 1.00 10.90
CA SER A 136 9.83 1.44 12.30
C SER A 136 10.57 0.45 13.22
N LYS A 137 10.43 -0.86 12.96
CA LYS A 137 11.14 -1.92 13.70
C LYS A 137 12.67 -1.84 13.52
N LYS A 138 13.14 -1.21 12.44
CA LYS A 138 14.56 -1.05 12.12
C LYS A 138 15.12 0.34 12.47
N MET A 139 14.27 1.29 12.84
CA MET A 139 14.68 2.64 13.21
C MET A 139 15.33 2.68 14.60
N GLN A 140 16.26 3.61 14.79
CA GLN A 140 16.87 3.90 16.09
C GLN A 140 16.20 5.14 16.72
N GLY A 141 14.95 4.98 17.15
CA GLY A 141 14.12 6.06 17.64
C GLY A 141 13.55 6.94 16.53
N GLY A 142 12.96 8.08 16.91
CA GLY A 142 12.26 8.97 15.99
C GLY A 142 10.77 8.61 15.87
N GLN A 143 10.12 9.08 14.81
CA GLN A 143 8.70 8.87 14.56
C GLN A 143 8.40 8.80 13.08
N ILE A 144 7.49 7.90 12.69
CA ILE A 144 6.87 7.89 11.36
C ILE A 144 5.45 8.43 11.47
N VAL A 145 5.11 9.39 10.63
CA VAL A 145 3.76 9.92 10.46
C VAL A 145 3.26 9.48 9.08
N GLY A 146 2.34 8.52 9.07
CA GLY A 146 1.67 8.06 7.86
C GLY A 146 0.49 8.95 7.52
N VAL A 147 0.37 9.37 6.27
CA VAL A 147 -0.77 10.13 5.74
C VAL A 147 -1.41 9.37 4.61
N ASP A 148 -2.73 9.26 4.65
CA ASP A 148 -3.53 8.72 3.55
C ASP A 148 -4.89 9.41 3.51
N GLN A 149 -5.49 9.51 2.32
CA GLN A 149 -6.86 10.02 2.17
C GLN A 149 -7.90 8.94 2.42
N ALA A 150 -7.53 7.66 2.26
CA ALA A 150 -8.44 6.52 2.37
C ALA A 150 -8.60 6.07 3.83
N LEU A 151 -9.69 6.51 4.47
CA LEU A 151 -9.98 6.20 5.86
C LEU A 151 -10.05 4.68 6.13
N ALA A 152 -10.58 3.89 5.20
CA ALA A 152 -10.63 2.43 5.34
C ALA A 152 -9.23 1.80 5.42
N MET A 153 -8.26 2.34 4.66
CA MET A 153 -6.87 1.91 4.75
C MET A 153 -6.25 2.24 6.11
N LEU A 154 -6.48 3.47 6.59
CA LEU A 154 -5.98 3.91 7.90
C LEU A 154 -6.61 3.10 9.03
N ASP A 155 -7.90 2.79 8.93
CA ASP A 155 -8.63 1.99 9.93
C ASP A 155 -8.03 0.58 10.06
N VAL A 156 -7.78 -0.11 8.95
CA VAL A 156 -7.10 -1.40 8.95
C VAL A 156 -5.71 -1.29 9.57
N GLY A 157 -4.93 -0.26 9.20
CA GLY A 157 -3.60 -0.03 9.77
C GLY A 157 -3.63 0.26 11.26
N HIS A 158 -4.66 0.98 11.75
CA HIS A 158 -4.85 1.29 13.16
C HIS A 158 -5.16 0.04 14.01
N HIS A 159 -5.96 -0.87 13.46
CA HIS A 159 -6.38 -2.09 14.13
C HIS A 159 -5.43 -3.28 13.92
N HIS A 160 -4.33 -3.08 13.22
CA HIS A 160 -3.34 -4.13 13.03
C HIS A 160 -2.77 -4.59 14.38
N GLU A 161 -2.59 -5.91 14.54
CA GLU A 161 -2.09 -6.52 15.78
C GLU A 161 -0.67 -6.04 16.14
N ASP A 162 0.16 -5.83 15.13
CA ASP A 162 1.51 -5.26 15.27
C ASP A 162 1.42 -3.76 15.59
N LYS A 163 1.20 -3.40 16.83
CA LYS A 163 1.29 -1.98 17.24
C LYS A 163 2.71 -1.47 17.07
N ILE A 164 2.84 -0.37 16.33
CA ILE A 164 4.13 0.26 16.09
C ILE A 164 4.30 1.41 17.07
N GLU A 165 5.29 1.32 17.93
CA GLU A 165 5.54 2.27 19.02
C GLU A 165 5.77 3.70 18.51
N HIS A 166 6.44 3.85 17.35
CA HIS A 166 6.85 5.12 16.78
C HIS A 166 6.08 5.51 15.50
N TYR A 167 4.88 4.96 15.29
CA TYR A 167 4.05 5.24 14.12
C TYR A 167 2.76 5.93 14.51
N ARG A 168 2.41 6.98 13.79
CA ARG A 168 1.14 7.70 13.89
C ARG A 168 0.52 7.82 12.52
N GLN A 169 -0.80 7.77 12.45
CA GLN A 169 -1.56 7.93 11.20
C GLN A 169 -2.39 9.20 11.26
N SER A 170 -2.53 9.85 10.09
CA SER A 170 -3.36 11.03 9.90
C SER A 170 -4.08 10.93 8.56
N ALA A 171 -5.36 11.26 8.54
CA ALA A 171 -6.07 11.48 7.29
C ALA A 171 -5.64 12.81 6.66
N GLY A 172 -5.46 12.83 5.33
CA GLY A 172 -5.10 14.04 4.62
C GLY A 172 -4.82 13.80 3.14
N ASP A 173 -4.98 14.87 2.37
CA ASP A 173 -4.65 14.88 0.95
C ASP A 173 -3.17 15.10 0.74
N ALA A 174 -2.58 14.36 -0.19
CA ALA A 174 -1.15 14.39 -0.48
C ALA A 174 -0.68 15.76 -1.05
N ASP A 175 -1.53 16.47 -1.75
CA ASP A 175 -1.24 17.78 -2.32
C ASP A 175 -1.64 18.97 -1.41
N LYS A 176 -2.20 18.66 -0.21
CA LYS A 176 -2.56 19.62 0.82
C LYS A 176 -2.36 19.05 2.23
N LEU A 177 -1.12 18.81 2.58
CA LEU A 177 -0.77 18.15 3.84
C LEU A 177 -1.11 19.03 5.07
N PRO A 178 -1.74 18.45 6.13
CA PRO A 178 -2.17 19.19 7.31
C PRO A 178 -1.02 19.53 8.27
N PHE A 179 0.17 19.79 7.74
CA PHE A 179 1.37 20.07 8.53
C PHE A 179 1.96 21.42 8.20
N LYS A 180 2.65 22.00 9.17
CA LYS A 180 3.42 23.23 8.98
C LYS A 180 4.62 22.97 8.07
N SER A 181 5.12 24.04 7.44
CA SER A 181 6.38 23.98 6.69
C SER A 181 7.53 23.57 7.62
N ASN A 182 8.51 22.86 7.06
CA ASN A 182 9.73 22.44 7.79
C ASN A 182 9.45 21.57 9.03
N THR A 183 8.50 20.64 8.93
CA THR A 183 8.12 19.72 10.01
C THR A 183 8.96 18.44 10.00
N PHE A 184 9.18 17.86 8.82
CA PHE A 184 9.78 16.53 8.67
C PHE A 184 11.27 16.59 8.31
N ASP A 185 12.04 15.70 8.91
CA ASP A 185 13.45 15.51 8.55
C ASP A 185 13.57 14.70 7.25
N ARG A 186 12.67 13.74 7.05
CA ARG A 186 12.61 12.82 5.92
C ARG A 186 11.18 12.63 5.46
N ALA A 187 11.03 12.26 4.20
CA ALA A 187 9.75 11.82 3.64
C ALA A 187 9.99 10.70 2.65
N PHE A 188 9.00 9.83 2.48
CA PHE A 188 8.96 8.88 1.38
C PHE A 188 7.54 8.65 0.89
N VAL A 189 7.43 8.18 -0.35
CA VAL A 189 6.24 7.60 -0.95
C VAL A 189 6.63 6.29 -1.59
N SER A 190 5.81 5.26 -1.39
CA SER A 190 6.10 3.94 -1.92
C SER A 190 4.90 3.34 -2.64
N PHE A 191 5.09 3.00 -3.93
CA PHE A 191 4.09 2.38 -4.80
C PHE A 191 2.77 3.15 -4.87
N SER A 192 2.86 4.48 -4.91
CA SER A 192 1.67 5.35 -4.90
C SER A 192 1.78 6.58 -5.79
N LEU A 193 2.98 6.96 -6.25
CA LEU A 193 3.16 8.16 -7.09
C LEU A 193 2.33 8.08 -8.38
N HIS A 194 2.22 6.89 -8.97
CA HIS A 194 1.47 6.63 -10.20
C HIS A 194 -0.05 6.75 -10.05
N HIS A 195 -0.57 6.94 -8.83
CA HIS A 195 -1.99 7.20 -8.55
C HIS A 195 -2.33 8.69 -8.40
N PHE A 196 -1.34 9.57 -8.27
CA PHE A 196 -1.63 10.98 -8.05
C PHE A 196 -1.95 11.72 -9.34
N SER A 197 -3.17 12.26 -9.46
CA SER A 197 -3.59 13.14 -10.55
C SER A 197 -2.73 14.42 -10.62
N ASN A 198 -2.37 14.98 -9.47
CA ASN A 198 -1.55 16.18 -9.32
C ASN A 198 -0.17 15.86 -8.71
N GLY A 199 0.62 14.99 -9.35
CA GLY A 199 1.94 14.64 -8.85
C GLY A 199 2.87 15.86 -8.63
N SER A 200 2.73 16.94 -9.40
CA SER A 200 3.50 18.18 -9.21
C SER A 200 3.11 18.93 -7.94
N GLY A 201 1.82 18.99 -7.61
CA GLY A 201 1.33 19.53 -6.35
C GLY A 201 1.83 18.73 -5.16
N VAL A 202 1.72 17.41 -5.24
CA VAL A 202 2.20 16.48 -4.20
C VAL A 202 3.68 16.67 -3.90
N VAL A 203 4.56 16.65 -4.90
CA VAL A 203 6.00 16.79 -4.64
C VAL A 203 6.37 18.19 -4.13
N SER A 204 5.63 19.24 -4.52
CA SER A 204 5.80 20.60 -4.01
C SER A 204 5.35 20.71 -2.55
N GLU A 205 4.27 20.04 -2.19
CA GLU A 205 3.75 20.02 -0.83
C GLU A 205 4.68 19.25 0.12
N VAL A 206 5.23 18.12 -0.32
CA VAL A 206 6.28 17.41 0.42
C VAL A 206 7.52 18.30 0.59
N LEU A 207 7.93 19.06 -0.45
CA LEU A 207 9.04 20.02 -0.34
C LEU A 207 8.75 21.07 0.73
N ARG A 208 7.53 21.58 0.80
CA ARG A 208 7.11 22.57 1.80
C ARG A 208 7.27 22.04 3.22
N VAL A 209 6.77 20.83 3.49
CA VAL A 209 6.78 20.26 4.85
C VAL A 209 8.13 19.68 5.27
N LEU A 210 9.05 19.40 4.35
CA LEU A 210 10.40 19.00 4.67
C LEU A 210 11.21 20.16 5.25
N LYS A 211 12.07 19.88 6.22
CA LYS A 211 13.09 20.79 6.72
C LYS A 211 14.16 21.07 5.65
N PRO A 212 14.90 22.19 5.71
CA PRO A 212 16.09 22.40 4.87
C PRO A 212 17.04 21.20 4.96
N ALA A 213 17.63 20.79 3.85
CA ALA A 213 18.44 19.58 3.69
C ALA A 213 17.70 18.26 3.97
N GLY A 214 16.37 18.30 4.16
CA GLY A 214 15.51 17.12 4.27
C GLY A 214 15.50 16.31 2.99
N ARG A 215 15.23 15.02 3.09
CA ARG A 215 15.22 14.09 1.96
C ARG A 215 13.81 13.56 1.69
N PHE A 216 13.47 13.49 0.41
CA PHE A 216 12.28 12.80 -0.09
C PHE A 216 12.70 11.64 -0.96
N VAL A 217 12.26 10.43 -0.63
CA VAL A 217 12.51 9.22 -1.40
C VAL A 217 11.23 8.77 -2.08
N VAL A 218 11.29 8.65 -3.39
CA VAL A 218 10.21 8.08 -4.20
C VAL A 218 10.59 6.65 -4.57
N VAL A 219 9.75 5.70 -4.20
CA VAL A 219 9.82 4.31 -4.63
C VAL A 219 8.58 4.00 -5.45
N ASP A 220 8.76 3.76 -6.75
CA ASP A 220 7.60 3.52 -7.62
C ASP A 220 7.94 2.55 -8.77
N PRO A 221 6.97 1.71 -9.21
CA PRO A 221 7.16 0.92 -10.41
C PRO A 221 7.36 1.85 -11.60
N ILE A 222 8.25 1.46 -12.49
CA ILE A 222 8.56 2.27 -13.66
C ILE A 222 8.43 1.46 -14.95
N VAL A 223 8.12 2.17 -16.03
CA VAL A 223 8.23 1.67 -17.40
C VAL A 223 9.55 2.11 -18.02
N GLU A 224 9.97 1.39 -19.07
CA GLU A 224 11.16 1.75 -19.83
C GLU A 224 11.01 3.12 -20.51
N GLU A 225 12.12 3.81 -20.69
CA GLU A 225 12.16 5.04 -21.49
C GLU A 225 11.81 4.72 -22.95
N ALA A 226 10.81 5.40 -23.48
CA ALA A 226 10.42 5.22 -24.87
C ALA A 226 11.54 5.67 -25.82
N LYS A 227 11.94 4.81 -26.74
CA LYS A 227 13.02 5.02 -27.71
C LYS A 227 12.49 5.40 -29.10
N ASP A 228 11.26 5.01 -29.39
CA ASP A 228 10.60 5.23 -30.66
C ASP A 228 9.08 5.32 -30.55
N ALA A 229 8.38 5.52 -31.63
CA ALA A 229 6.92 5.63 -31.67
C ALA A 229 6.22 4.34 -31.22
N THR A 230 6.84 3.17 -31.40
CA THR A 230 6.28 1.89 -30.96
C THR A 230 6.31 1.76 -29.45
N ASP A 231 7.39 2.22 -28.79
CA ASP A 231 7.45 2.26 -27.32
C ASP A 231 6.41 3.23 -26.75
N ILE A 232 6.20 4.40 -27.38
CA ILE A 232 5.17 5.37 -26.98
C ILE A 232 3.76 4.74 -27.08
N ALA A 233 3.48 4.04 -28.19
CA ALA A 233 2.21 3.36 -28.40
C ALA A 233 2.00 2.22 -27.38
N LEU A 234 3.05 1.46 -27.09
CA LEU A 234 3.02 0.40 -26.07
C LEU A 234 2.74 0.97 -24.68
N GLU A 235 3.43 2.04 -24.26
CA GLU A 235 3.19 2.71 -22.98
C GLU A 235 1.74 3.21 -22.88
N ALA A 236 1.22 3.82 -23.95
CA ALA A 236 -0.16 4.30 -23.99
C ALA A 236 -1.16 3.16 -23.80
N LYS A 237 -0.96 2.01 -24.45
CA LYS A 237 -1.83 0.83 -24.33
C LYS A 237 -1.74 0.21 -22.93
N ILE A 238 -0.55 0.05 -22.38
CA ILE A 238 -0.36 -0.43 -20.99
C ILE A 238 -1.14 0.47 -20.02
N ASN A 239 -0.92 1.78 -20.08
CA ASN A 239 -1.63 2.72 -19.22
C ASN A 239 -3.15 2.66 -19.40
N GLN A 240 -3.65 2.44 -20.63
CA GLN A 240 -5.09 2.28 -20.90
C GLN A 240 -5.67 1.07 -20.16
N VAL A 241 -5.00 -0.08 -20.19
CA VAL A 241 -5.45 -1.29 -19.49
C VAL A 241 -5.46 -1.03 -17.98
N PHE A 242 -4.38 -0.48 -17.46
CA PHE A 242 -4.27 -0.22 -16.02
C PHE A 242 -5.32 0.79 -15.49
N ARG A 243 -5.69 1.80 -16.30
CA ARG A 243 -6.75 2.75 -15.91
C ARG A 243 -8.08 2.10 -15.65
N ARG A 244 -8.41 0.98 -16.29
CA ARG A 244 -9.67 0.25 -16.05
C ARG A 244 -9.84 -0.19 -14.60
N THR A 245 -8.75 -0.40 -13.89
CA THR A 245 -8.73 -0.91 -12.53
C THR A 245 -8.10 0.03 -11.50
N HIS A 246 -7.35 1.06 -11.95
CA HIS A 246 -6.62 1.98 -11.07
C HIS A 246 -7.12 3.43 -11.16
N GLY A 247 -8.10 3.71 -12.05
CA GLY A 247 -8.66 5.05 -12.28
C GLY A 247 -7.99 5.82 -13.40
N ASP A 248 -8.69 6.83 -13.91
CA ASP A 248 -8.28 7.59 -15.09
C ASP A 248 -6.95 8.34 -14.90
N ASP A 249 -6.63 8.70 -13.67
CA ASP A 249 -5.41 9.41 -13.30
C ASP A 249 -4.16 8.51 -13.31
N PHE A 250 -4.36 7.19 -13.34
CA PHE A 250 -3.25 6.25 -13.35
C PHE A 250 -2.30 6.46 -14.52
N LYS A 251 -1.02 6.58 -14.19
CA LYS A 251 0.04 6.65 -15.19
C LYS A 251 1.35 6.10 -14.65
N PHE A 252 1.91 5.10 -15.32
CA PHE A 252 3.28 4.72 -15.07
C PHE A 252 4.25 5.87 -15.36
N HIS A 253 5.27 5.97 -14.55
CA HIS A 253 6.38 6.88 -14.73
C HIS A 253 7.59 6.16 -15.30
N THR A 254 8.45 6.89 -16.02
CA THR A 254 9.83 6.47 -16.25
C THR A 254 10.72 7.05 -15.15
N SER A 255 11.92 6.51 -14.98
CA SER A 255 12.85 7.04 -13.98
C SER A 255 13.21 8.52 -14.25
N SER A 256 13.37 8.89 -15.51
CA SER A 256 13.67 10.28 -15.90
C SER A 256 12.46 11.21 -15.68
N SER A 257 11.24 10.71 -15.82
CA SER A 257 10.04 11.52 -15.56
C SER A 257 9.90 11.88 -14.07
N ILE A 258 10.19 10.94 -13.15
CA ILE A 258 10.22 11.20 -11.71
C ILE A 258 11.34 12.20 -11.37
N GLN A 259 12.54 12.05 -11.95
CA GLN A 259 13.63 12.99 -11.74
C GLN A 259 13.25 14.41 -12.16
N ARG A 260 12.62 14.55 -13.35
CA ARG A 260 12.14 15.86 -13.85
C ARG A 260 11.08 16.46 -12.92
N LEU A 261 10.17 15.63 -12.40
CA LEU A 261 9.13 16.04 -11.47
C LEU A 261 9.74 16.65 -10.21
N LEU A 262 10.68 15.95 -9.58
CA LEU A 262 11.38 16.41 -8.39
C LEU A 262 12.22 17.66 -8.67
N THR A 263 12.98 17.69 -9.77
CA THR A 263 13.84 18.82 -10.13
C THR A 263 13.02 20.08 -10.40
N LYS A 264 11.89 19.97 -11.10
CA LYS A 264 10.98 21.10 -11.34
C LYS A 264 10.37 21.66 -10.06
N ALA A 265 10.13 20.84 -9.04
CA ALA A 265 9.66 21.26 -7.75
C ALA A 265 10.75 21.92 -6.88
N GLY A 266 12.02 21.88 -7.29
CA GLY A 266 13.13 22.52 -6.59
C GLY A 266 14.04 21.59 -5.79
N TYR A 267 13.86 20.27 -5.90
CA TYR A 267 14.81 19.34 -5.28
C TYR A 267 16.12 19.24 -6.06
N ARG A 268 17.23 19.05 -5.35
CA ARG A 268 18.43 18.42 -5.94
C ARG A 268 18.20 16.90 -5.96
N VAL A 269 18.50 16.24 -7.06
CA VAL A 269 18.33 14.79 -7.23
C VAL A 269 19.69 14.10 -7.33
N PRO A 270 20.35 13.83 -6.20
CA PRO A 270 21.72 13.29 -6.17
C PRO A 270 21.79 11.79 -6.48
N ARG A 271 20.70 11.05 -6.33
CA ARG A 271 20.69 9.58 -6.44
C ARG A 271 19.46 9.07 -7.14
N VAL A 272 19.69 8.21 -8.12
CA VAL A 272 18.68 7.44 -8.85
C VAL A 272 19.15 6.01 -8.91
N ASN A 273 18.42 5.12 -8.30
CA ASN A 273 18.62 3.68 -8.38
C ASN A 273 17.43 3.07 -9.10
N VAL A 274 17.69 2.25 -10.10
CA VAL A 274 16.69 1.40 -10.72
C VAL A 274 16.97 -0.03 -10.29
N LEU A 275 15.98 -0.65 -9.70
CA LEU A 275 16.05 -2.02 -9.21
C LEU A 275 15.09 -2.88 -10.02
N SER A 276 15.58 -4.01 -10.50
CA SER A 276 14.79 -4.95 -11.28
C SER A 276 14.69 -6.27 -10.54
N TYR A 277 13.53 -6.90 -10.62
CA TYR A 277 13.39 -8.27 -10.20
C TYR A 277 12.95 -9.13 -11.39
N ALA A 278 13.58 -10.27 -11.52
CA ALA A 278 13.29 -11.22 -12.58
C ALA A 278 12.32 -12.29 -12.07
N PHE A 279 11.49 -12.79 -12.95
CA PHE A 279 10.57 -13.89 -12.70
C PHE A 279 10.60 -14.90 -13.85
N ASN A 280 10.34 -16.16 -13.52
CA ASN A 280 10.26 -17.26 -14.46
C ASN A 280 9.35 -18.34 -13.82
N GLN A 281 8.05 -18.27 -14.07
CA GLN A 281 7.07 -19.05 -13.32
C GLN A 281 5.77 -19.27 -14.10
N GLU A 282 4.92 -20.13 -13.55
CA GLU A 282 3.54 -20.26 -14.01
C GLU A 282 2.68 -19.14 -13.40
N GLY A 283 1.99 -18.42 -14.26
CA GLY A 283 1.09 -17.32 -13.91
C GLY A 283 1.80 -16.09 -13.34
N MET A 284 0.99 -15.15 -12.90
CA MET A 284 1.45 -13.85 -12.37
C MET A 284 1.30 -13.75 -10.83
N THR A 285 1.04 -14.84 -10.13
CA THR A 285 0.89 -14.85 -8.68
C THR A 285 2.18 -14.40 -7.99
N GLY A 286 2.07 -13.52 -7.02
CA GLY A 286 3.23 -12.93 -6.32
C GLY A 286 3.92 -11.78 -7.08
N ILE A 287 3.57 -11.55 -8.36
CA ILE A 287 4.06 -10.39 -9.11
C ILE A 287 3.12 -9.21 -8.87
N PRO A 288 3.60 -8.07 -8.36
CA PRO A 288 2.77 -6.89 -8.15
C PRO A 288 2.07 -6.46 -9.44
N THR A 289 0.74 -6.29 -9.37
CA THR A 289 -0.11 -5.96 -10.52
C THR A 289 0.02 -6.92 -11.72
N GLY A 290 0.56 -8.13 -11.49
CA GLY A 290 0.86 -9.10 -12.55
C GLY A 290 -0.35 -9.49 -13.40
N ALA A 291 -1.54 -9.62 -12.80
CA ALA A 291 -2.77 -9.91 -13.54
C ALA A 291 -3.05 -8.85 -14.63
N HIS A 292 -2.89 -7.55 -14.32
CA HIS A 292 -3.11 -6.47 -15.29
C HIS A 292 -2.02 -6.42 -16.38
N TRP A 293 -0.80 -6.77 -16.02
CA TRP A 293 0.26 -6.92 -17.01
C TRP A 293 -0.04 -8.05 -18.01
N LEU A 294 -0.53 -9.19 -17.53
CA LEU A 294 -0.90 -10.31 -18.37
C LEU A 294 -2.15 -9.98 -19.23
N GLU A 295 -3.13 -9.30 -18.65
CA GLU A 295 -4.29 -8.78 -19.39
C GLU A 295 -3.86 -7.90 -20.55
N ALA A 296 -2.99 -6.92 -20.30
CA ALA A 296 -2.44 -6.06 -21.35
C ALA A 296 -1.71 -6.86 -22.43
N ALA A 297 -0.92 -7.85 -22.03
CA ALA A 297 -0.20 -8.71 -22.96
C ALA A 297 -1.12 -9.51 -23.89
N LEU A 298 -2.17 -10.12 -23.31
CA LEU A 298 -3.12 -10.93 -24.08
C LEU A 298 -4.02 -10.08 -24.99
N GLU A 299 -4.36 -8.85 -24.59
CA GLU A 299 -5.03 -7.89 -25.47
C GLU A 299 -4.15 -7.50 -26.64
N LEU A 300 -2.88 -7.16 -26.38
CA LEU A 300 -1.93 -6.79 -27.44
C LEU A 300 -1.72 -7.91 -28.45
N GLU A 301 -1.66 -9.17 -28.02
CA GLU A 301 -1.54 -10.31 -28.93
C GLU A 301 -2.68 -10.37 -29.95
N LYS A 302 -3.89 -9.96 -29.56
CA LYS A 302 -5.10 -9.98 -30.42
C LYS A 302 -5.22 -8.72 -31.26
N GLU A 303 -4.96 -7.56 -30.69
CA GLU A 303 -5.29 -6.25 -31.29
C GLU A 303 -4.11 -5.57 -31.98
N ALA A 304 -2.88 -5.77 -31.50
CA ALA A 304 -1.68 -5.11 -31.98
C ALA A 304 -0.44 -6.00 -31.80
N PRO A 305 -0.29 -7.05 -32.63
CA PRO A 305 0.79 -8.03 -32.50
C PRO A 305 2.20 -7.43 -32.50
N GLU A 306 2.43 -6.32 -33.18
CA GLU A 306 3.71 -5.60 -33.18
C GLU A 306 4.03 -4.98 -31.79
N LEU A 307 3.03 -4.53 -31.07
CA LEU A 307 3.19 -4.04 -29.71
C LEU A 307 3.38 -5.21 -28.73
N ALA A 308 2.73 -6.35 -28.98
CA ALA A 308 2.96 -7.57 -28.18
C ALA A 308 4.41 -8.05 -28.28
N GLU A 309 4.99 -8.07 -29.48
CA GLU A 309 6.42 -8.41 -29.68
C GLU A 309 7.34 -7.38 -29.00
N ARG A 310 6.98 -6.10 -29.03
CA ARG A 310 7.73 -5.06 -28.33
C ARG A 310 7.62 -5.24 -26.80
N MET A 311 6.46 -5.63 -26.27
CA MET A 311 6.26 -5.93 -24.86
C MET A 311 7.08 -7.14 -24.41
N LYS A 312 7.13 -8.21 -25.22
CA LYS A 312 7.98 -9.39 -24.97
C LYS A 312 9.47 -9.01 -24.88
N LYS A 313 9.91 -8.07 -25.68
CA LYS A 313 11.29 -7.58 -25.68
C LYS A 313 11.61 -6.70 -24.47
N ASN A 314 10.69 -5.81 -24.09
CA ASN A 314 10.95 -4.77 -23.08
C ASN A 314 10.66 -5.22 -21.66
N TYR A 315 9.71 -6.16 -21.45
CA TYR A 315 9.20 -6.51 -20.12
C TYR A 315 9.23 -8.02 -19.87
N PHE A 316 8.35 -8.79 -20.52
CA PHE A 316 8.27 -10.23 -20.29
C PHE A 316 7.67 -10.97 -21.48
N SER A 317 8.10 -12.21 -21.66
CA SER A 317 7.47 -13.16 -22.58
C SER A 317 6.45 -14.02 -21.85
N TRP A 318 5.44 -14.46 -22.60
CA TRP A 318 4.41 -15.38 -22.11
C TRP A 318 4.12 -16.46 -23.14
N HIS A 319 3.75 -17.64 -22.66
CA HIS A 319 3.30 -18.77 -23.48
C HIS A 319 2.07 -19.36 -22.81
N SER A 320 0.92 -19.28 -23.46
CA SER A 320 -0.32 -19.81 -22.94
C SER A 320 -0.54 -21.26 -23.38
N HIS A 321 -0.86 -22.13 -22.43
CA HIS A 321 -1.26 -23.51 -22.64
C HIS A 321 -2.58 -23.79 -21.90
N GLY A 322 -3.72 -23.73 -22.60
CA GLY A 322 -5.03 -23.83 -21.95
C GLY A 322 -5.25 -22.67 -20.96
N ASP A 323 -5.60 -23.02 -19.73
CA ASP A 323 -5.85 -22.04 -18.65
C ASP A 323 -4.56 -21.55 -17.94
N HIS A 324 -3.39 -22.02 -18.35
CA HIS A 324 -2.11 -21.68 -17.75
C HIS A 324 -1.26 -20.83 -18.67
N SER A 325 -0.50 -19.92 -18.11
CA SER A 325 0.44 -19.09 -18.84
C SER A 325 1.78 -19.11 -18.12
N HIS A 326 2.82 -19.61 -18.79
CA HIS A 326 4.19 -19.47 -18.31
C HIS A 326 4.72 -18.10 -18.67
N VAL A 327 5.26 -17.39 -17.67
CA VAL A 327 5.76 -16.02 -17.84
C VAL A 327 7.22 -15.91 -17.43
N LYS A 328 8.01 -15.19 -18.24
CA LYS A 328 9.43 -14.97 -17.97
C LYS A 328 9.82 -13.55 -18.34
N GLY A 329 10.38 -12.81 -17.42
CA GLY A 329 10.81 -11.44 -17.65
C GLY A 329 11.32 -10.75 -16.41
N SER A 330 11.21 -9.43 -16.40
CA SER A 330 11.55 -8.61 -15.24
C SER A 330 10.73 -7.33 -15.23
N PHE A 331 10.40 -6.87 -14.02
CA PHE A 331 9.87 -5.53 -13.79
C PHE A 331 10.86 -4.70 -12.99
N SER A 332 10.79 -3.40 -13.19
CA SER A 332 11.66 -2.45 -12.52
C SER A 332 10.88 -1.50 -11.64
N TYR A 333 11.49 -1.07 -10.56
CA TYR A 333 11.05 0.07 -9.77
C TYR A 333 12.22 1.01 -9.51
N ALA A 334 11.91 2.28 -9.40
CA ALA A 334 12.90 3.30 -9.11
C ALA A 334 12.92 3.62 -7.62
N VAL A 335 14.11 3.87 -7.08
CA VAL A 335 14.35 4.49 -5.77
C VAL A 335 15.08 5.79 -6.03
N ILE A 336 14.35 6.90 -6.02
CA ILE A 336 14.86 8.21 -6.39
C ILE A 336 14.86 9.14 -5.17
N THR A 337 16.02 9.71 -4.86
CA THR A 337 16.18 10.61 -3.73
C THR A 337 16.22 12.07 -4.21
N GLY A 338 15.28 12.87 -3.72
CA GLY A 338 15.33 14.33 -3.79
C GLY A 338 15.82 14.92 -2.46
N VAL A 339 16.59 15.98 -2.52
CA VAL A 339 17.07 16.72 -1.34
C VAL A 339 16.60 18.16 -1.42
N LYS A 340 15.86 18.62 -0.41
CA LYS A 340 15.49 20.03 -0.29
C LYS A 340 16.75 20.88 -0.14
N PRO A 341 16.93 21.96 -0.89
CA PRO A 341 18.02 22.92 -0.65
C PRO A 341 18.07 23.41 0.80
N ALA A 342 19.27 23.78 1.27
CA ALA A 342 19.49 24.33 2.60
C ALA A 342 18.95 25.76 2.73
#